data_abe8f21e8aab96845b8cf5a95f722f69
#
_entry.id   abe8f21e8aab96845b8cf5a95f722f69
#
_cell.length_a   1.000
_cell.length_b   1.000
_cell.length_c   1.000
_cell.angle_alpha   90.00
_cell.angle_beta   90.00
_cell.angle_gamma   90.00
#
_symmetry.space_group_name_H-M   'P 1'
#
loop_
_entity.id
_entity.type
_entity.pdbx_description
1 polymer ?
#
loop_
_entity_poly.entity_id
_entity_poly.type
_entity_poly.pdbx_seq_one_letter_code
_entity_poly.pdbx_strand_id
1 'polypeptide(L)'
;MALKRYDLNIGKRMESIELPEEHVVQVIDGGSVSKITDIKQATLEAVRNPIGTQALSKLVHEGDKVALIVSDITRTWSRTKDYLPAVVEELNNSGIPDADIFVIIATGTHRDNDDEEKRLILGDALFARLQVFDHDAYGAEANVFLGTTSRGTPVYIDKRAVEADKVILTGGITTHLFAGFGGGRKSVMPGLAGVETIKHNHLLALTDEVGGGVNQETYLTKIEGNRVSEDMCEVCAFLNPCFLVNSIMDAEGDFVRIVAGHWYDAWYAGTQEVMKLQGVEAKAKADVVIGSSGGYPMDINLYQGMKSYEPAQMAMQPNGIFIALLDCPDIYEPPSFFDCFRFNDELSMEKELRAGFTIPFYIAFYMYCMSKQFTVIMVTRPENFDAVRRTGQIPAATLAEAWTLAQKKLMAQGKAETYTVNIMPHGVNTVPMFK
;
A
#
# COMPACT_ATOMS: atom_id res chain seq x y z
N MET A 1 -35.95 8.57 19.74
CA MET A 1 -34.65 8.65 19.04
C MET A 1 -34.89 8.36 17.57
N ALA A 2 -34.40 9.21 16.68
CA ALA A 2 -34.48 8.94 15.23
C ALA A 2 -33.44 7.88 14.90
N LEU A 3 -33.89 6.80 14.26
CA LEU A 3 -32.99 5.78 13.71
C LEU A 3 -32.59 6.16 12.29
N LYS A 4 -31.33 6.00 11.95
CA LYS A 4 -30.80 6.19 10.61
C LYS A 4 -30.15 4.89 10.14
N ARG A 5 -30.45 4.52 8.90
CA ARG A 5 -29.91 3.34 8.26
C ARG A 5 -28.57 3.68 7.61
N TYR A 6 -27.63 2.75 7.75
CA TYR A 6 -26.31 2.78 7.14
C TYR A 6 -26.05 1.47 6.43
N ASP A 7 -25.64 1.57 5.15
CA ASP A 7 -25.41 0.44 4.26
C ASP A 7 -23.91 0.33 4.00
N LEU A 8 -23.34 -0.88 4.11
CA LEU A 8 -21.92 -1.16 3.93
C LEU A 8 -21.73 -2.38 3.03
N ASN A 9 -20.79 -2.30 2.10
CA ASN A 9 -20.45 -3.41 1.21
C ASN A 9 -19.66 -4.50 1.96
N ILE A 10 -19.92 -5.76 1.63
CA ILE A 10 -19.19 -6.94 2.07
C ILE A 10 -19.20 -7.99 0.97
N GLY A 11 -18.05 -8.35 0.42
CA GLY A 11 -18.01 -9.17 -0.77
C GLY A 11 -18.77 -8.52 -1.93
N LYS A 12 -19.74 -9.26 -2.47
CA LYS A 12 -20.64 -8.80 -3.54
C LYS A 12 -22.06 -8.50 -3.03
N ARG A 13 -22.23 -8.28 -1.71
CA ARG A 13 -23.52 -7.97 -1.08
C ARG A 13 -23.39 -6.76 -0.16
N MET A 14 -24.54 -6.27 0.31
CA MET A 14 -24.61 -5.21 1.32
C MET A 14 -25.16 -5.75 2.64
N GLU A 15 -24.59 -5.26 3.75
CA GLU A 15 -25.14 -5.37 5.09
C GLU A 15 -25.64 -3.99 5.54
N SER A 16 -26.68 -3.96 6.35
CA SER A 16 -27.30 -2.71 6.82
C SER A 16 -27.44 -2.73 8.32
N ILE A 17 -27.29 -1.56 8.94
CA ILE A 17 -27.56 -1.36 10.35
C ILE A 17 -28.37 -0.06 10.57
N GLU A 18 -29.32 -0.10 11.50
CA GLU A 18 -30.03 1.09 11.98
C GLU A 18 -29.49 1.50 13.35
N LEU A 19 -29.03 2.74 13.47
CA LEU A 19 -28.46 3.29 14.69
C LEU A 19 -29.17 4.60 15.07
N PRO A 20 -29.27 4.93 16.37
CA PRO A 20 -29.69 6.25 16.81
C PRO A 20 -28.74 7.31 16.25
N GLU A 21 -29.29 8.33 15.60
CA GLU A 21 -28.48 9.33 14.89
C GLU A 21 -27.55 10.09 15.85
N GLU A 22 -28.00 10.31 17.10
CA GLU A 22 -27.23 10.97 18.14
C GLU A 22 -25.97 10.20 18.60
N HIS A 23 -25.91 8.89 18.37
CA HIS A 23 -24.73 8.06 18.68
C HIS A 23 -23.70 8.03 17.54
N VAL A 24 -24.09 8.41 16.32
CA VAL A 24 -23.18 8.39 15.18
C VAL A 24 -22.44 9.72 15.05
N VAL A 25 -21.15 9.71 15.34
CA VAL A 25 -20.28 10.90 15.26
C VAL A 25 -20.16 11.37 13.82
N GLN A 26 -19.85 10.42 12.91
CA GLN A 26 -19.61 10.72 11.51
C GLN A 26 -19.63 9.45 10.65
N VAL A 27 -20.00 9.60 9.37
CA VAL A 27 -19.59 8.71 8.29
C VAL A 27 -18.28 9.25 7.73
N ILE A 28 -17.20 8.50 7.89
CA ILE A 28 -15.86 8.85 7.41
C ILE A 28 -15.69 8.16 6.07
N ASP A 29 -15.82 8.91 5.00
CA ASP A 29 -15.74 8.41 3.63
C ASP A 29 -15.03 9.42 2.73
N GLY A 30 -14.27 8.92 1.75
CA GLY A 30 -13.47 9.75 0.85
C GLY A 30 -14.32 10.70 0.00
N GLY A 31 -13.73 11.82 -0.37
CA GLY A 31 -14.34 12.79 -1.29
C GLY A 31 -14.18 12.38 -2.77
N SER A 32 -15.04 12.95 -3.63
CA SER A 32 -14.84 12.88 -5.07
C SER A 32 -13.82 13.96 -5.52
N VAL A 33 -12.95 13.61 -6.44
CA VAL A 33 -11.98 14.51 -7.05
C VAL A 33 -12.15 14.50 -8.58
N SER A 34 -11.63 15.56 -9.24
CA SER A 34 -11.66 15.66 -10.69
C SER A 34 -10.79 14.59 -11.33
N LYS A 35 -11.33 13.85 -12.30
CA LYS A 35 -10.66 12.78 -13.03
C LYS A 35 -9.93 13.34 -14.26
N ILE A 36 -8.77 12.76 -14.59
CA ILE A 36 -8.05 13.04 -15.84
C ILE A 36 -8.74 12.29 -16.98
N THR A 37 -9.14 12.99 -18.02
CA THR A 37 -9.78 12.40 -19.23
C THR A 37 -8.79 12.16 -20.36
N ASP A 38 -7.76 13.02 -20.50
CA ASP A 38 -6.68 12.86 -21.47
C ASP A 38 -5.36 12.53 -20.76
N ILE A 39 -5.11 11.24 -20.61
CA ILE A 39 -3.94 10.72 -19.88
C ILE A 39 -2.65 11.08 -20.61
N LYS A 40 -2.64 10.99 -21.96
CA LYS A 40 -1.47 11.33 -22.76
C LYS A 40 -1.07 12.79 -22.57
N GLN A 41 -2.03 13.71 -22.72
CA GLN A 41 -1.77 15.14 -22.56
C GLN A 41 -1.30 15.47 -21.14
N ALA A 42 -1.97 14.90 -20.11
CA ALA A 42 -1.58 15.11 -18.72
C ALA A 42 -0.17 14.59 -18.42
N THR A 43 0.23 13.45 -19.02
CA THR A 43 1.58 12.91 -18.88
C THR A 43 2.62 13.82 -19.53
N LEU A 44 2.38 14.26 -20.77
CA LEU A 44 3.29 15.16 -21.48
C LEU A 44 3.44 16.50 -20.75
N GLU A 45 2.35 17.03 -20.20
CA GLU A 45 2.39 18.24 -19.39
C GLU A 45 3.24 18.04 -18.12
N ALA A 46 3.07 16.92 -17.41
CA ALA A 46 3.82 16.63 -16.20
C ALA A 46 5.33 16.47 -16.47
N VAL A 47 5.74 15.76 -17.54
CA VAL A 47 7.16 15.55 -17.85
C VAL A 47 7.86 16.78 -18.42
N ARG A 48 7.08 17.72 -18.98
CA ARG A 48 7.57 19.01 -19.51
C ARG A 48 7.62 20.11 -18.45
N ASN A 49 6.76 20.02 -17.42
CA ASN A 49 6.70 20.96 -16.28
C ASN A 49 6.89 20.18 -14.95
N PRO A 50 8.05 19.56 -14.76
CA PRO A 50 8.27 18.65 -13.64
C PRO A 50 8.49 19.37 -12.31
N ILE A 51 8.33 18.60 -11.22
CA ILE A 51 8.55 19.06 -9.85
C ILE A 51 10.02 18.82 -9.46
N GLY A 52 10.69 19.83 -8.96
CA GLY A 52 12.03 19.73 -8.35
C GLY A 52 13.20 19.45 -9.30
N THR A 53 12.98 19.49 -10.62
CA THR A 53 14.03 19.27 -11.63
C THR A 53 13.68 19.93 -12.96
N GLN A 54 14.54 19.77 -13.96
CA GLN A 54 14.30 20.22 -15.34
C GLN A 54 13.37 19.25 -16.08
N ALA A 55 12.78 19.73 -17.22
CA ALA A 55 12.00 18.90 -18.12
C ALA A 55 12.78 17.64 -18.55
N LEU A 56 12.07 16.51 -18.71
CA LEU A 56 12.69 15.24 -19.07
C LEU A 56 13.61 15.36 -20.30
N SER A 57 13.18 16.10 -21.32
CA SER A 57 13.95 16.38 -22.54
C SER A 57 15.26 17.15 -22.33
N LYS A 58 15.48 17.72 -21.14
CA LYS A 58 16.73 18.41 -20.77
C LYS A 58 17.67 17.56 -19.94
N LEU A 59 17.20 16.42 -19.44
CA LEU A 59 17.97 15.51 -18.61
C LEU A 59 18.58 14.34 -19.41
N VAL A 60 18.03 14.05 -20.59
CA VAL A 60 18.49 12.97 -21.49
C VAL A 60 19.19 13.53 -22.70
N HIS A 61 20.18 12.82 -23.23
CA HIS A 61 20.99 13.21 -24.36
C HIS A 61 21.13 12.05 -25.34
N GLU A 62 21.30 12.33 -26.62
CA GLU A 62 21.56 11.31 -27.64
C GLU A 62 22.73 10.41 -27.22
N GLY A 63 22.50 9.09 -27.27
CA GLY A 63 23.46 8.08 -26.85
C GLY A 63 23.28 7.59 -25.42
N ASP A 64 22.50 8.26 -24.57
CA ASP A 64 22.17 7.75 -23.22
C ASP A 64 21.41 6.42 -23.30
N LYS A 65 21.79 5.44 -22.47
CA LYS A 65 21.02 4.22 -22.20
C LYS A 65 20.03 4.49 -21.07
N VAL A 66 18.74 4.39 -21.38
CA VAL A 66 17.65 4.75 -20.47
C VAL A 66 16.97 3.50 -19.92
N ALA A 67 17.04 3.30 -18.61
CA ALA A 67 16.30 2.27 -17.89
C ALA A 67 14.96 2.84 -17.41
N LEU A 68 13.85 2.28 -17.91
CA LEU A 68 12.50 2.54 -17.42
C LEU A 68 12.14 1.49 -16.37
N ILE A 69 11.97 1.92 -15.14
CA ILE A 69 11.61 1.04 -14.03
C ILE A 69 10.10 1.03 -13.88
N VAL A 70 9.47 -0.13 -14.06
CA VAL A 70 8.02 -0.30 -13.98
C VAL A 70 7.66 -1.29 -12.89
N SER A 71 6.47 -1.14 -12.31
CA SER A 71 5.97 -2.10 -11.32
C SER A 71 5.53 -3.40 -11.97
N ASP A 72 5.54 -4.50 -11.21
CA ASP A 72 5.11 -5.83 -11.63
C ASP A 72 3.58 -5.98 -11.78
N ILE A 73 3.13 -7.19 -12.16
CA ILE A 73 1.72 -7.53 -12.38
C ILE A 73 0.84 -7.24 -11.16
N THR A 74 1.37 -7.30 -9.94
CA THR A 74 0.60 -7.03 -8.71
C THR A 74 0.23 -5.55 -8.54
N ARG A 75 0.74 -4.67 -9.41
CA ARG A 75 0.51 -3.22 -9.40
C ARG A 75 -0.13 -2.68 -10.68
N THR A 76 -0.82 -3.53 -11.45
CA THR A 76 -1.56 -3.11 -12.68
C THR A 76 -2.61 -2.03 -12.41
N TRP A 77 -3.07 -1.88 -11.18
CA TRP A 77 -3.94 -0.78 -10.76
C TRP A 77 -3.32 0.61 -11.00
N SER A 78 -1.98 0.73 -11.07
CA SER A 78 -1.29 1.99 -11.41
C SER A 78 -1.43 2.36 -12.88
N ARG A 79 -1.95 1.45 -13.73
CA ARG A 79 -2.24 1.63 -15.15
C ARG A 79 -1.04 2.18 -15.94
N THR A 80 0.16 1.66 -15.67
CA THR A 80 1.42 2.09 -16.32
C THR A 80 1.32 2.09 -17.85
N LYS A 81 0.67 1.10 -18.45
CA LYS A 81 0.45 1.00 -19.91
C LYS A 81 -0.23 2.22 -20.54
N ASP A 82 -0.99 3.00 -19.76
CA ASP A 82 -1.80 4.09 -20.29
C ASP A 82 -1.00 5.42 -20.35
N TYR A 83 0.00 5.61 -19.49
CA TYR A 83 0.83 6.82 -19.48
C TYR A 83 2.27 6.62 -19.98
N LEU A 84 2.84 5.41 -19.84
CA LEU A 84 4.21 5.10 -20.25
C LEU A 84 4.49 5.37 -21.74
N PRO A 85 3.56 5.13 -22.68
CA PRO A 85 3.75 5.47 -24.07
C PRO A 85 4.08 6.95 -24.33
N ALA A 86 3.48 7.85 -23.55
CA ALA A 86 3.77 9.28 -23.66
C ALA A 86 5.18 9.64 -23.13
N VAL A 87 5.66 8.93 -22.11
CA VAL A 87 7.04 9.07 -21.60
C VAL A 87 8.04 8.61 -22.65
N VAL A 88 7.80 7.44 -23.27
CA VAL A 88 8.68 6.92 -24.37
C VAL A 88 8.66 7.85 -25.58
N GLU A 89 7.49 8.40 -25.94
CA GLU A 89 7.38 9.39 -27.02
C GLU A 89 8.23 10.63 -26.73
N GLU A 90 8.20 11.14 -25.48
CA GLU A 90 9.03 12.29 -25.09
C GLU A 90 10.54 11.98 -25.14
N LEU A 91 10.94 10.75 -24.75
CA LEU A 91 12.32 10.28 -24.89
C LEU A 91 12.74 10.19 -26.36
N ASN A 92 11.91 9.57 -27.22
CA ASN A 92 12.19 9.48 -28.64
C ASN A 92 12.31 10.87 -29.30
N ASN A 93 11.42 11.82 -28.95
CA ASN A 93 11.47 13.20 -29.40
C ASN A 93 12.72 13.96 -28.90
N SER A 94 13.32 13.48 -27.83
CA SER A 94 14.57 14.02 -27.25
C SER A 94 15.84 13.34 -27.81
N GLY A 95 15.70 12.48 -28.81
CA GLY A 95 16.81 11.85 -29.51
C GLY A 95 17.22 10.48 -28.97
N ILE A 96 16.45 9.89 -28.04
CA ILE A 96 16.71 8.52 -27.52
C ILE A 96 15.90 7.51 -28.33
N PRO A 97 16.54 6.69 -29.18
CA PRO A 97 15.84 5.66 -29.95
C PRO A 97 15.43 4.48 -29.07
N ASP A 98 14.43 3.70 -29.52
CA ASP A 98 13.96 2.50 -28.79
C ASP A 98 15.09 1.51 -28.44
N ALA A 99 16.11 1.39 -29.28
CA ALA A 99 17.26 0.51 -29.05
C ALA A 99 18.11 0.92 -27.82
N ASP A 100 17.97 2.15 -27.35
CA ASP A 100 18.65 2.71 -26.18
C ASP A 100 17.73 2.83 -24.97
N ILE A 101 16.47 2.37 -25.09
CA ILE A 101 15.49 2.30 -24.01
C ILE A 101 15.21 0.85 -23.65
N PHE A 102 15.31 0.51 -22.38
CA PHE A 102 14.94 -0.82 -21.91
C PHE A 102 14.12 -0.71 -20.62
N VAL A 103 13.32 -1.74 -20.36
CA VAL A 103 12.43 -1.81 -19.21
C VAL A 103 12.96 -2.83 -18.21
N ILE A 104 12.97 -2.46 -16.92
CA ILE A 104 13.16 -3.41 -15.83
C ILE A 104 11.87 -3.43 -15.00
N ILE A 105 11.24 -4.60 -14.91
CA ILE A 105 10.09 -4.80 -14.03
C ILE A 105 10.60 -5.01 -12.62
N ALA A 106 10.21 -4.11 -11.73
CA ALA A 106 10.64 -4.03 -10.34
C ALA A 106 9.88 -5.05 -9.47
N THR A 107 10.25 -6.32 -9.57
CA THR A 107 9.60 -7.46 -8.90
C THR A 107 9.92 -7.53 -7.41
N GLY A 108 11.04 -6.95 -6.96
CA GLY A 108 11.55 -7.21 -5.62
C GLY A 108 11.74 -8.72 -5.40
N THR A 109 11.09 -9.29 -4.38
CA THR A 109 11.12 -10.73 -4.10
C THR A 109 9.92 -11.50 -4.70
N HIS A 110 9.11 -10.86 -5.54
CA HIS A 110 8.05 -11.56 -6.26
C HIS A 110 8.65 -12.44 -7.37
N ARG A 111 7.84 -13.33 -7.94
CA ARG A 111 8.23 -14.14 -9.11
C ARG A 111 8.34 -13.28 -10.36
N ASP A 112 9.02 -13.79 -11.35
CA ASP A 112 9.05 -13.21 -12.69
C ASP A 112 7.65 -13.15 -13.31
N ASN A 113 7.47 -12.21 -14.23
CA ASN A 113 6.26 -12.06 -15.01
C ASN A 113 6.38 -12.82 -16.33
N ASP A 114 5.33 -13.51 -16.74
CA ASP A 114 5.28 -14.10 -18.06
C ASP A 114 5.01 -13.04 -19.16
N ASP A 115 5.06 -13.42 -20.42
CA ASP A 115 4.89 -12.51 -21.55
C ASP A 115 3.49 -11.90 -21.62
N GLU A 116 2.44 -12.61 -21.15
CA GLU A 116 1.09 -12.10 -21.09
C GLU A 116 0.98 -11.01 -20.01
N GLU A 117 1.56 -11.25 -18.84
CA GLU A 117 1.64 -10.27 -17.76
C GLU A 117 2.47 -9.04 -18.15
N LYS A 118 3.60 -9.22 -18.86
CA LYS A 118 4.41 -8.10 -19.41
C LYS A 118 3.59 -7.24 -20.37
N ARG A 119 2.74 -7.85 -21.20
CA ARG A 119 1.81 -7.12 -22.09
C ARG A 119 0.73 -6.38 -21.29
N LEU A 120 0.23 -6.97 -20.22
CA LEU A 120 -0.73 -6.28 -19.33
C LEU A 120 -0.11 -5.06 -18.65
N ILE A 121 1.18 -5.12 -18.29
CA ILE A 121 1.91 -4.02 -17.63
C ILE A 121 2.25 -2.89 -18.62
N LEU A 122 2.73 -3.23 -19.83
CA LEU A 122 3.32 -2.28 -20.77
C LEU A 122 2.39 -1.90 -21.95
N GLY A 123 1.40 -2.74 -22.22
CA GLY A 123 0.65 -2.73 -23.48
C GLY A 123 1.43 -3.38 -24.64
N ASP A 124 0.71 -3.95 -25.61
CA ASP A 124 1.31 -4.68 -26.73
C ASP A 124 2.32 -3.85 -27.54
N ALA A 125 2.05 -2.56 -27.70
CA ALA A 125 2.89 -1.67 -28.53
C ALA A 125 4.27 -1.46 -27.92
N LEU A 126 4.39 -1.18 -26.62
CA LEU A 126 5.70 -1.00 -25.97
C LEU A 126 6.41 -2.33 -25.75
N PHE A 127 5.67 -3.39 -25.40
CA PHE A 127 6.25 -4.72 -25.26
C PHE A 127 6.91 -5.22 -26.54
N ALA A 128 6.35 -4.89 -27.72
CA ALA A 128 6.92 -5.27 -29.01
C ALA A 128 8.14 -4.40 -29.42
N ARG A 129 8.29 -3.20 -28.85
CA ARG A 129 9.32 -2.22 -29.24
C ARG A 129 10.55 -2.24 -28.34
N LEU A 130 10.38 -2.51 -27.04
CA LEU A 130 11.43 -2.35 -26.03
C LEU A 130 11.91 -3.70 -25.50
N GLN A 131 13.17 -3.75 -25.07
CA GLN A 131 13.67 -4.89 -24.30
C GLN A 131 13.10 -4.84 -22.89
N VAL A 132 12.62 -5.98 -22.37
CA VAL A 132 11.95 -6.07 -21.07
C VAL A 132 12.60 -7.17 -20.24
N PHE A 133 13.04 -6.81 -19.04
CA PHE A 133 13.67 -7.69 -18.07
C PHE A 133 12.89 -7.70 -16.76
N ASP A 134 12.82 -8.86 -16.10
CA ASP A 134 12.44 -8.90 -14.69
C ASP A 134 13.69 -8.71 -13.82
N HIS A 135 13.52 -8.06 -12.67
CA HIS A 135 14.55 -7.97 -11.65
C HIS A 135 14.70 -9.32 -10.94
N ASP A 136 15.95 -9.70 -10.63
CA ASP A 136 16.27 -10.90 -9.85
C ASP A 136 16.91 -10.51 -8.51
N ALA A 137 16.11 -10.46 -7.44
CA ALA A 137 16.58 -10.13 -6.10
C ALA A 137 17.52 -11.19 -5.49
N TYR A 138 17.51 -12.41 -5.99
CA TYR A 138 18.27 -13.56 -5.46
C TYR A 138 19.56 -13.81 -6.22
N GLY A 139 19.70 -13.30 -7.43
CA GLY A 139 20.88 -13.47 -8.26
C GLY A 139 22.09 -12.69 -7.71
N ALA A 140 23.12 -13.41 -7.25
CA ALA A 140 24.31 -12.78 -6.68
C ALA A 140 25.06 -11.88 -7.68
N GLU A 141 25.08 -12.24 -8.97
CA GLU A 141 25.71 -11.45 -10.03
C GLU A 141 24.75 -10.44 -10.68
N ALA A 142 23.46 -10.55 -10.39
CA ALA A 142 22.42 -9.65 -10.92
C ALA A 142 22.38 -8.32 -10.17
N ASN A 143 22.97 -8.26 -8.96
CA ASN A 143 22.92 -7.11 -8.08
C ASN A 143 24.33 -6.58 -7.73
N VAL A 144 24.48 -5.27 -7.75
CA VAL A 144 25.76 -4.57 -7.43
C VAL A 144 25.66 -3.94 -6.04
N PHE A 145 26.71 -4.14 -5.23
CA PHE A 145 26.82 -3.48 -3.92
C PHE A 145 27.23 -2.02 -4.12
N LEU A 146 26.44 -1.08 -3.62
CA LEU A 146 26.67 0.35 -3.75
C LEU A 146 27.14 1.02 -2.42
N GLY A 147 26.95 0.36 -1.30
CA GLY A 147 27.31 0.89 0.01
C GLY A 147 26.35 0.42 1.12
N THR A 148 26.31 1.14 2.22
CA THR A 148 25.47 0.81 3.38
C THR A 148 24.79 2.08 3.86
N THR A 149 23.48 2.00 4.16
CA THR A 149 22.72 3.14 4.69
C THR A 149 23.16 3.52 6.10
N SER A 150 22.73 4.67 6.58
CA SER A 150 22.97 5.13 7.95
C SER A 150 22.43 4.17 9.02
N ARG A 151 21.44 3.33 8.65
CA ARG A 151 20.83 2.31 9.52
C ARG A 151 21.44 0.91 9.36
N GLY A 152 22.52 0.79 8.60
CA GLY A 152 23.22 -0.48 8.42
C GLY A 152 22.66 -1.39 7.35
N THR A 153 21.70 -0.94 6.53
CA THR A 153 21.16 -1.71 5.42
C THR A 153 22.18 -1.79 4.29
N PRO A 154 22.67 -2.99 3.89
CA PRO A 154 23.55 -3.15 2.75
C PRO A 154 22.76 -2.89 1.46
N VAL A 155 23.27 -2.07 0.56
CA VAL A 155 22.57 -1.63 -0.65
C VAL A 155 23.06 -2.42 -1.85
N TYR A 156 22.29 -3.43 -2.25
CA TYR A 156 22.46 -4.19 -3.49
C TYR A 156 21.35 -3.83 -4.46
N ILE A 157 21.68 -3.36 -5.66
CA ILE A 157 20.73 -2.89 -6.67
C ILE A 157 20.99 -3.60 -8.00
N ASP A 158 19.94 -3.83 -8.79
CA ASP A 158 19.98 -4.41 -10.12
C ASP A 158 21.08 -3.78 -10.97
N LYS A 159 21.99 -4.64 -11.44
CA LYS A 159 23.18 -4.23 -12.19
C LYS A 159 22.84 -3.41 -13.43
N ARG A 160 21.76 -3.76 -14.15
CA ARG A 160 21.35 -3.07 -15.38
C ARG A 160 20.90 -1.64 -15.10
N ALA A 161 20.24 -1.42 -13.94
CA ALA A 161 19.84 -0.09 -13.51
C ALA A 161 21.05 0.76 -13.07
N VAL A 162 22.06 0.13 -12.45
CA VAL A 162 23.30 0.82 -12.05
C VAL A 162 24.15 1.19 -13.25
N GLU A 163 24.19 0.35 -14.30
CA GLU A 163 24.96 0.55 -15.52
C GLU A 163 24.26 1.46 -16.55
N ALA A 164 23.00 1.82 -16.35
CA ALA A 164 22.27 2.74 -17.21
C ALA A 164 22.73 4.19 -17.02
N ASP A 165 22.79 4.97 -18.11
CA ASP A 165 23.12 6.42 -18.02
C ASP A 165 21.99 7.21 -17.35
N LYS A 166 20.75 6.77 -17.55
CA LYS A 166 19.56 7.40 -17.00
C LYS A 166 18.58 6.35 -16.45
N VAL A 167 18.10 6.58 -15.24
CA VAL A 167 17.08 5.74 -14.61
C VAL A 167 15.82 6.58 -14.38
N ILE A 168 14.70 6.12 -14.92
CA ILE A 168 13.40 6.77 -14.78
C ILE A 168 12.46 5.83 -14.02
N LEU A 169 11.98 6.26 -12.86
CA LEU A 169 11.06 5.49 -12.05
C LEU A 169 9.62 5.71 -12.51
N THR A 170 8.82 4.63 -12.59
CA THR A 170 7.39 4.71 -12.83
C THR A 170 6.60 3.89 -11.80
N GLY A 171 5.28 4.08 -11.75
CA GLY A 171 4.38 3.35 -10.85
C GLY A 171 3.21 4.21 -10.37
N GLY A 172 2.59 3.80 -9.27
CA GLY A 172 1.48 4.53 -8.65
C GLY A 172 1.73 4.83 -7.18
N ILE A 173 1.28 5.99 -6.71
CA ILE A 173 1.36 6.39 -5.30
C ILE A 173 0.03 6.08 -4.61
N THR A 174 0.12 5.41 -3.48
CA THR A 174 -1.00 5.15 -2.55
C THR A 174 -0.45 5.07 -1.12
N THR A 175 -1.30 5.06 -0.12
CA THR A 175 -0.90 4.80 1.28
C THR A 175 -0.33 3.40 1.45
N HIS A 176 0.53 3.20 2.46
CA HIS A 176 1.19 1.91 2.71
C HIS A 176 1.41 1.66 4.19
N LEU A 177 1.01 0.49 4.67
CA LEU A 177 0.96 0.07 6.07
C LEU A 177 2.19 0.47 6.90
N PHE A 178 3.40 0.11 6.47
CA PHE A 178 4.62 0.35 7.26
C PHE A 178 5.62 1.31 6.59
N ALA A 179 5.48 1.57 5.29
CA ALA A 179 6.35 2.52 4.57
C ALA A 179 5.72 3.92 4.41
N GLY A 180 4.56 4.16 5.06
CA GLY A 180 3.79 5.39 4.91
C GLY A 180 3.07 5.47 3.57
N PHE A 181 3.83 5.51 2.46
CA PHE A 181 3.31 5.54 1.09
C PHE A 181 4.06 4.59 0.15
N GLY A 182 3.36 4.16 -0.90
CA GLY A 182 3.89 3.44 -2.06
C GLY A 182 4.46 4.40 -3.10
N GLY A 183 4.82 3.85 -4.28
CA GLY A 183 5.39 4.60 -5.39
C GLY A 183 6.79 5.15 -5.12
N GLY A 184 7.30 5.95 -6.05
CA GLY A 184 8.59 6.63 -5.93
C GLY A 184 9.74 5.69 -5.63
N ARG A 185 10.40 5.95 -4.50
CA ARG A 185 11.52 5.15 -4.01
C ARG A 185 11.25 3.64 -3.90
N LYS A 186 9.98 3.23 -3.84
CA LYS A 186 9.64 1.79 -3.79
C LYS A 186 9.90 1.07 -5.10
N SER A 187 10.02 1.74 -6.21
CA SER A 187 10.49 1.14 -7.45
C SER A 187 11.97 0.71 -7.37
N VAL A 188 12.76 1.35 -6.48
CA VAL A 188 14.15 0.95 -6.19
C VAL A 188 14.20 0.00 -5.00
N MET A 189 13.59 0.37 -3.85
CA MET A 189 13.52 -0.43 -2.64
C MET A 189 12.07 -0.70 -2.24
N PRO A 190 11.52 -1.93 -2.39
CA PRO A 190 12.23 -3.20 -2.71
C PRO A 190 12.41 -3.50 -4.20
N GLY A 191 11.84 -2.74 -5.12
CA GLY A 191 11.63 -3.13 -6.52
C GLY A 191 12.84 -3.63 -7.28
N LEU A 192 14.00 -2.97 -7.17
CA LEU A 192 15.28 -3.32 -7.80
C LEU A 192 16.33 -3.80 -6.80
N ALA A 193 15.94 -4.00 -5.54
CA ALA A 193 16.89 -4.31 -4.48
C ALA A 193 17.11 -5.81 -4.33
N GLY A 194 18.35 -6.20 -4.02
CA GLY A 194 18.70 -7.56 -3.65
C GLY A 194 18.04 -7.97 -2.33
N VAL A 195 17.83 -9.28 -2.15
CA VAL A 195 17.08 -9.86 -1.02
C VAL A 195 17.63 -9.44 0.34
N GLU A 196 18.95 -9.27 0.49
CA GLU A 196 19.56 -8.83 1.75
C GLU A 196 19.22 -7.37 2.08
N THR A 197 19.20 -6.49 1.07
CA THR A 197 18.74 -5.10 1.24
C THR A 197 17.29 -5.07 1.69
N ILE A 198 16.43 -5.88 1.04
CA ILE A 198 14.99 -5.95 1.35
C ILE A 198 14.79 -6.42 2.79
N LYS A 199 15.45 -7.50 3.22
CA LYS A 199 15.32 -8.03 4.58
C LYS A 199 15.74 -7.01 5.64
N HIS A 200 16.91 -6.37 5.49
CA HIS A 200 17.39 -5.38 6.44
C HIS A 200 16.44 -4.20 6.58
N ASN A 201 16.02 -3.60 5.46
CA ASN A 201 15.06 -2.50 5.49
C ASN A 201 13.73 -2.91 6.13
N HIS A 202 13.15 -4.05 5.74
CA HIS A 202 11.84 -4.45 6.25
C HIS A 202 11.86 -4.82 7.73
N LEU A 203 12.98 -5.32 8.25
CA LEU A 203 13.16 -5.55 9.70
C LEU A 203 13.12 -4.26 10.52
N LEU A 204 13.37 -3.09 9.92
CA LEU A 204 13.18 -1.79 10.58
C LEU A 204 11.71 -1.52 10.97
N ALA A 205 10.75 -2.28 10.43
CA ALA A 205 9.36 -2.23 10.86
C ALA A 205 9.12 -2.84 12.26
N LEU A 206 10.12 -3.54 12.80
CA LEU A 206 10.11 -4.04 14.17
C LEU A 206 10.96 -3.12 15.07
N THR A 207 10.76 -3.20 16.38
CA THR A 207 11.66 -2.54 17.36
C THR A 207 13.06 -3.15 17.31
N ASP A 208 14.05 -2.50 17.89
CA ASP A 208 15.42 -3.05 17.91
C ASP A 208 15.53 -4.25 18.86
N GLU A 209 14.75 -4.26 19.94
CA GLU A 209 14.73 -5.32 20.93
C GLU A 209 13.79 -6.46 20.52
N VAL A 210 14.25 -7.70 20.67
CA VAL A 210 13.41 -8.89 20.50
C VAL A 210 12.38 -8.95 21.61
N GLY A 211 11.10 -9.06 21.24
CA GLY A 211 9.96 -8.99 22.17
C GLY A 211 9.34 -7.59 22.26
N GLY A 212 9.91 -6.60 21.58
CA GLY A 212 9.36 -5.24 21.52
C GLY A 212 8.26 -5.07 20.45
N GLY A 213 8.08 -6.07 19.57
CA GLY A 213 7.02 -6.09 18.58
C GLY A 213 7.22 -5.09 17.43
N VAL A 214 6.10 -4.57 16.92
CA VAL A 214 6.08 -3.62 15.79
C VAL A 214 6.52 -2.23 16.23
N ASN A 215 7.35 -1.59 15.42
CA ASN A 215 7.78 -0.22 15.66
C ASN A 215 6.62 0.76 15.43
N GLN A 216 6.26 1.52 16.47
CA GLN A 216 5.10 2.41 16.48
C GLN A 216 5.25 3.63 15.56
N GLU A 217 6.45 3.93 15.06
CA GLU A 217 6.71 5.00 14.09
C GLU A 217 6.64 4.53 12.63
N THR A 218 6.40 3.21 12.39
CA THR A 218 6.25 2.64 11.05
C THR A 218 4.78 2.33 10.77
N TYR A 219 4.04 3.33 10.33
CA TYR A 219 2.60 3.20 10.08
C TYR A 219 2.14 3.94 8.82
N LEU A 220 0.87 3.75 8.50
CA LEU A 220 0.18 4.36 7.37
C LEU A 220 0.40 5.88 7.34
N THR A 221 0.73 6.43 6.18
CA THR A 221 0.97 7.86 5.92
C THR A 221 2.20 8.49 6.58
N LYS A 222 2.85 7.83 7.51
CA LYS A 222 4.05 8.35 8.18
C LYS A 222 5.27 8.32 7.25
N ILE A 223 5.89 9.46 7.01
CA ILE A 223 7.12 9.61 6.22
C ILE A 223 8.29 9.98 7.14
N GLU A 224 8.22 11.16 7.73
CA GLU A 224 9.25 11.68 8.62
C GLU A 224 9.27 10.91 9.95
N GLY A 225 10.45 10.46 10.39
CA GLY A 225 10.61 9.61 11.56
C GLY A 225 10.22 8.14 11.33
N ASN A 226 9.69 7.78 10.16
CA ASN A 226 9.46 6.38 9.79
C ASN A 226 10.76 5.77 9.27
N ARG A 227 11.42 4.97 10.11
CA ARG A 227 12.75 4.38 9.81
C ARG A 227 12.76 3.52 8.54
N VAL A 228 11.68 2.82 8.23
CA VAL A 228 11.55 2.05 6.99
C VAL A 228 11.51 2.98 5.78
N SER A 229 10.70 4.03 5.84
CA SER A 229 10.55 5.02 4.77
C SER A 229 11.85 5.79 4.50
N GLU A 230 12.51 6.24 5.56
CA GLU A 230 13.75 7.00 5.48
C GLU A 230 14.89 6.15 4.91
N ASP A 231 15.02 4.90 5.37
CA ASP A 231 16.02 3.96 4.86
C ASP A 231 15.77 3.60 3.38
N MET A 232 14.49 3.45 2.97
CA MET A 232 14.12 3.30 1.54
C MET A 232 14.57 4.52 0.71
N CYS A 233 14.47 5.73 1.26
CA CYS A 233 14.95 6.94 0.59
C CYS A 233 16.49 6.94 0.48
N GLU A 234 17.21 6.53 1.52
CA GLU A 234 18.67 6.39 1.46
C GLU A 234 19.08 5.36 0.42
N VAL A 235 18.44 4.17 0.38
CA VAL A 235 18.71 3.16 -0.65
C VAL A 235 18.46 3.72 -2.06
N CYS A 236 17.35 4.43 -2.27
CA CYS A 236 17.04 5.06 -3.56
C CYS A 236 18.09 6.11 -3.95
N ALA A 237 18.60 6.88 -2.99
CA ALA A 237 19.62 7.89 -3.22
C ALA A 237 20.97 7.30 -3.68
N PHE A 238 21.31 6.04 -3.33
CA PHE A 238 22.50 5.37 -3.87
C PHE A 238 22.42 5.15 -5.39
N LEU A 239 21.23 4.83 -5.93
CA LEU A 239 21.01 4.73 -7.37
C LEU A 239 20.82 6.11 -8.02
N ASN A 240 20.25 7.04 -7.27
CA ASN A 240 19.96 8.42 -7.66
C ASN A 240 19.25 8.56 -9.03
N PRO A 241 18.02 8.03 -9.17
CA PRO A 241 17.27 8.09 -10.42
C PRO A 241 17.13 9.53 -10.91
N CYS A 242 17.27 9.74 -12.22
CA CYS A 242 17.24 11.09 -12.79
C CYS A 242 15.82 11.68 -12.86
N PHE A 243 14.79 10.81 -12.89
CA PHE A 243 13.40 11.24 -13.07
C PHE A 243 12.41 10.23 -12.50
N LEU A 244 11.20 10.72 -12.23
CA LEU A 244 10.06 9.90 -11.77
C LEU A 244 8.79 10.32 -12.53
N VAL A 245 7.93 9.35 -12.85
CA VAL A 245 6.55 9.57 -13.29
C VAL A 245 5.64 8.62 -12.53
N ASN A 246 4.74 9.15 -11.71
CA ASN A 246 3.80 8.31 -10.95
C ASN A 246 2.35 8.75 -11.16
N SER A 247 1.46 7.76 -11.21
CA SER A 247 0.01 7.94 -11.22
C SER A 247 -0.57 7.98 -9.81
N ILE A 248 -1.68 8.69 -9.65
CA ILE A 248 -2.54 8.65 -8.47
C ILE A 248 -3.94 8.30 -8.97
N MET A 249 -4.51 7.24 -8.42
CA MET A 249 -5.78 6.66 -8.82
C MET A 249 -6.81 6.82 -7.72
N ASP A 250 -8.09 7.00 -8.09
CA ASP A 250 -9.20 6.89 -7.16
C ASP A 250 -9.58 5.43 -6.87
N ALA A 251 -10.63 5.23 -6.07
CA ALA A 251 -11.11 3.90 -5.70
C ALA A 251 -11.75 3.14 -6.88
N GLU A 252 -12.23 3.86 -7.90
CA GLU A 252 -12.81 3.31 -9.13
C GLU A 252 -11.73 2.92 -10.15
N GLY A 253 -10.47 3.30 -9.91
CA GLY A 253 -9.35 3.04 -10.80
C GLY A 253 -9.21 4.07 -11.93
N ASP A 254 -9.73 5.28 -11.74
CA ASP A 254 -9.56 6.41 -12.66
C ASP A 254 -8.38 7.29 -12.25
N PHE A 255 -7.72 7.87 -13.25
CA PHE A 255 -6.62 8.80 -13.02
C PHE A 255 -7.11 10.11 -12.40
N VAL A 256 -6.54 10.45 -11.26
CA VAL A 256 -6.78 11.73 -10.57
C VAL A 256 -5.63 12.70 -10.82
N ARG A 257 -4.39 12.19 -10.76
CA ARG A 257 -3.18 13.00 -10.97
C ARG A 257 -2.07 12.17 -11.59
N ILE A 258 -1.22 12.83 -12.38
CA ILE A 258 0.10 12.33 -12.76
C ILE A 258 1.11 13.34 -12.20
N VAL A 259 2.08 12.87 -11.44
CA VAL A 259 3.19 13.67 -10.92
C VAL A 259 4.49 13.20 -11.58
N ALA A 260 5.33 14.16 -11.97
CA ALA A 260 6.61 13.85 -12.58
C ALA A 260 7.70 14.83 -12.10
N GLY A 261 8.96 14.40 -12.09
CA GLY A 261 10.07 15.25 -11.69
C GLY A 261 11.19 14.54 -10.95
N HIS A 262 11.87 15.25 -10.04
CA HIS A 262 12.87 14.69 -9.16
C HIS A 262 12.28 13.55 -8.33
N TRP A 263 12.96 12.42 -8.23
CA TRP A 263 12.41 11.18 -7.67
C TRP A 263 11.83 11.33 -6.26
N TYR A 264 12.40 12.21 -5.42
CA TYR A 264 11.89 12.47 -4.08
C TYR A 264 10.82 13.57 -4.08
N ASP A 265 11.09 14.74 -4.70
CA ASP A 265 10.20 15.90 -4.63
C ASP A 265 8.85 15.63 -5.30
N ALA A 266 8.88 14.99 -6.50
CA ALA A 266 7.65 14.64 -7.21
C ALA A 266 6.88 13.53 -6.48
N TRP A 267 7.58 12.53 -5.90
CA TRP A 267 6.94 11.53 -5.05
C TRP A 267 6.29 12.17 -3.81
N TYR A 268 7.02 13.03 -3.09
CA TYR A 268 6.50 13.71 -1.91
C TYR A 268 5.27 14.57 -2.25
N ALA A 269 5.32 15.36 -3.33
CA ALA A 269 4.15 16.11 -3.81
C ALA A 269 2.97 15.16 -4.14
N GLY A 270 3.25 14.02 -4.73
CA GLY A 270 2.24 12.99 -5.00
C GLY A 270 1.61 12.41 -3.74
N THR A 271 2.36 12.23 -2.64
CA THR A 271 1.78 11.80 -1.36
C THR A 271 0.78 12.83 -0.81
N GLN A 272 1.03 14.13 -1.02
CA GLN A 272 0.09 15.17 -0.63
C GLN A 272 -1.21 15.12 -1.46
N GLU A 273 -1.12 14.78 -2.76
CA GLU A 273 -2.30 14.57 -3.60
C GLU A 273 -3.10 13.32 -3.15
N VAL A 274 -2.41 12.23 -2.77
CA VAL A 274 -3.07 11.05 -2.16
C VAL A 274 -3.80 11.43 -0.88
N MET A 275 -3.20 12.27 -0.03
CA MET A 275 -3.84 12.73 1.21
C MET A 275 -5.04 13.65 0.96
N LYS A 276 -5.08 14.40 -0.15
CA LYS A 276 -6.28 15.16 -0.56
C LYS A 276 -7.41 14.23 -1.00
N LEU A 277 -7.07 13.06 -1.57
CA LEU A 277 -8.03 12.06 -2.05
C LEU A 277 -8.55 11.17 -0.91
N GLN A 278 -7.64 10.61 -0.10
CA GLN A 278 -7.94 9.58 0.91
C GLN A 278 -8.08 10.15 2.33
N GLY A 279 -7.53 11.34 2.59
CA GLY A 279 -7.62 12.00 3.88
C GLY A 279 -8.99 12.61 4.10
N VAL A 280 -9.64 12.24 5.21
CA VAL A 280 -10.98 12.74 5.58
C VAL A 280 -10.91 13.38 6.94
N GLU A 281 -11.35 14.62 7.04
CA GLU A 281 -11.45 15.31 8.33
C GLU A 281 -12.42 14.56 9.24
N ALA A 282 -11.90 14.03 10.35
CA ALA A 282 -12.66 13.30 11.34
C ALA A 282 -12.96 14.20 12.55
N LYS A 283 -14.23 14.22 12.98
CA LYS A 283 -14.72 15.07 14.06
C LYS A 283 -14.20 14.64 15.42
N ALA A 284 -14.30 13.34 15.70
CA ALA A 284 -13.85 12.74 16.95
C ALA A 284 -13.65 11.22 16.78
N LYS A 285 -12.80 10.65 17.65
CA LYS A 285 -12.68 9.20 17.80
C LYS A 285 -13.92 8.65 18.49
N ALA A 286 -14.37 7.45 18.09
CA ALA A 286 -15.57 6.80 18.61
C ALA A 286 -15.25 5.52 19.39
N ASP A 287 -16.18 5.09 20.24
CA ASP A 287 -16.07 3.83 20.99
C ASP A 287 -16.18 2.61 20.09
N VAL A 288 -16.95 2.74 19.01
CA VAL A 288 -17.12 1.71 17.98
C VAL A 288 -16.80 2.29 16.61
N VAL A 289 -16.06 1.55 15.82
CA VAL A 289 -15.93 1.79 14.37
C VAL A 289 -16.61 0.63 13.66
N ILE A 290 -17.55 0.93 12.75
CA ILE A 290 -18.13 -0.05 11.84
C ILE A 290 -17.55 0.23 10.46
N GLY A 291 -16.72 -0.69 9.95
CA GLY A 291 -15.98 -0.46 8.72
C GLY A 291 -16.04 -1.62 7.74
N SER A 292 -16.14 -1.28 6.47
CA SER A 292 -15.94 -2.18 5.35
C SER A 292 -14.62 -1.83 4.65
N SER A 293 -13.95 -2.83 4.09
CA SER A 293 -12.84 -2.58 3.16
C SER A 293 -13.30 -2.03 1.78
N GLY A 294 -14.61 -1.98 1.53
CA GLY A 294 -15.22 -1.55 0.28
C GLY A 294 -15.91 -2.70 -0.49
N GLY A 295 -15.84 -3.94 0.03
CA GLY A 295 -16.33 -5.15 -0.61
C GLY A 295 -15.31 -5.77 -1.59
N TYR A 296 -15.79 -6.66 -2.48
CA TYR A 296 -14.92 -7.35 -3.44
C TYR A 296 -14.36 -6.38 -4.50
N PRO A 297 -13.07 -6.46 -4.84
CA PRO A 297 -12.08 -7.47 -4.42
C PRO A 297 -11.26 -7.09 -3.17
N MET A 298 -11.54 -5.99 -2.49
CA MET A 298 -10.75 -5.48 -1.36
C MET A 298 -10.84 -6.40 -0.13
N ASP A 299 -11.88 -7.22 -0.04
CA ASP A 299 -12.10 -8.21 1.02
C ASP A 299 -12.03 -9.68 0.52
N ILE A 300 -11.29 -9.94 -0.57
CA ILE A 300 -11.13 -11.29 -1.13
C ILE A 300 -10.52 -12.26 -0.11
N ASN A 301 -9.61 -11.78 0.73
CA ASN A 301 -8.99 -12.53 1.82
C ASN A 301 -8.65 -11.61 2.99
N LEU A 302 -8.26 -12.20 4.12
CA LEU A 302 -7.93 -11.44 5.33
C LEU A 302 -6.65 -10.61 5.17
N TYR A 303 -5.69 -11.08 4.38
CA TYR A 303 -4.46 -10.35 4.05
C TYR A 303 -4.73 -9.00 3.35
N GLN A 304 -5.74 -8.92 2.50
CA GLN A 304 -6.16 -7.66 1.87
C GLN A 304 -7.09 -6.85 2.79
N GLY A 305 -8.10 -7.51 3.37
CA GLY A 305 -9.13 -6.85 4.18
C GLY A 305 -8.58 -6.17 5.44
N MET A 306 -7.51 -6.71 6.04
CA MET A 306 -6.91 -6.14 7.24
C MET A 306 -6.29 -4.74 7.02
N LYS A 307 -6.12 -4.30 5.77
CA LYS A 307 -5.68 -2.93 5.46
C LYS A 307 -6.66 -1.86 5.95
N SER A 308 -7.91 -2.23 6.22
CA SER A 308 -8.91 -1.35 6.84
C SER A 308 -8.74 -1.18 8.36
N TYR A 309 -7.91 -2.01 9.02
CA TYR A 309 -7.78 -2.02 10.49
C TYR A 309 -7.08 -0.77 11.03
N GLU A 310 -6.00 -0.36 10.39
CA GLU A 310 -5.24 0.81 10.81
C GLU A 310 -6.04 2.11 10.64
N PRO A 311 -6.70 2.38 9.49
CA PRO A 311 -7.65 3.48 9.40
C PRO A 311 -8.78 3.43 10.45
N ALA A 312 -9.32 2.24 10.74
CA ALA A 312 -10.33 2.08 11.78
C ALA A 312 -9.76 2.39 13.18
N GLN A 313 -8.54 1.93 13.49
CA GLN A 313 -7.85 2.27 14.75
C GLN A 313 -7.63 3.77 14.89
N MET A 314 -7.26 4.47 13.81
CA MET A 314 -7.12 5.94 13.83
C MET A 314 -8.43 6.63 14.24
N ALA A 315 -9.58 6.12 13.80
CA ALA A 315 -10.92 6.66 14.09
C ALA A 315 -11.53 6.19 15.44
N MET A 316 -10.78 5.40 16.23
CA MET A 316 -11.29 4.69 17.41
C MET A 316 -10.67 5.19 18.71
N GLN A 317 -11.45 5.21 19.78
CA GLN A 317 -10.97 5.44 21.16
C GLN A 317 -10.10 4.26 21.65
N PRO A 318 -9.18 4.47 22.59
CA PRO A 318 -8.45 3.38 23.23
C PRO A 318 -9.40 2.30 23.78
N ASN A 319 -9.06 1.02 23.60
CA ASN A 319 -9.89 -0.14 23.95
C ASN A 319 -11.28 -0.18 23.26
N GLY A 320 -11.40 0.48 22.12
CA GLY A 320 -12.62 0.51 21.32
C GLY A 320 -12.94 -0.82 20.65
N ILE A 321 -14.01 -0.83 19.87
CA ILE A 321 -14.50 -2.01 19.15
C ILE A 321 -14.51 -1.72 17.66
N PHE A 322 -13.83 -2.53 16.88
CA PHE A 322 -13.90 -2.52 15.42
C PHE A 322 -14.82 -3.64 14.94
N ILE A 323 -15.92 -3.29 14.30
CA ILE A 323 -16.75 -4.24 13.55
C ILE A 323 -16.27 -4.20 12.09
N ALA A 324 -15.50 -5.20 11.68
CA ALA A 324 -14.92 -5.31 10.36
C ALA A 324 -15.82 -6.16 9.44
N LEU A 325 -16.28 -5.59 8.33
CA LEU A 325 -17.06 -6.30 7.33
C LEU A 325 -16.12 -6.83 6.23
N LEU A 326 -15.81 -8.14 6.26
CA LEU A 326 -14.85 -8.82 5.39
C LEU A 326 -15.38 -10.20 4.97
N ASP A 327 -15.82 -10.36 3.72
CA ASP A 327 -16.38 -11.62 3.22
C ASP A 327 -15.35 -12.75 3.17
N CYS A 328 -14.15 -12.47 2.70
CA CYS A 328 -13.00 -13.35 2.63
C CYS A 328 -13.30 -14.74 2.03
N PRO A 329 -13.76 -14.82 0.74
CA PRO A 329 -13.97 -16.10 0.08
C PRO A 329 -12.71 -16.97 0.06
N ASP A 330 -11.52 -16.37 0.00
CA ASP A 330 -10.22 -17.02 -0.05
C ASP A 330 -9.40 -16.72 1.22
N ILE A 331 -10.01 -16.90 2.41
CA ILE A 331 -9.46 -16.43 3.69
C ILE A 331 -8.02 -16.90 3.96
N TYR A 332 -7.65 -18.10 3.49
CA TYR A 332 -6.34 -18.70 3.71
C TYR A 332 -5.24 -18.22 2.74
N GLU A 333 -5.61 -17.33 1.78
CA GLU A 333 -4.63 -16.79 0.82
C GLU A 333 -4.02 -15.45 1.29
N PRO A 334 -2.71 -15.25 1.12
CA PRO A 334 -1.71 -16.30 0.80
C PRO A 334 -1.44 -17.19 2.01
N PRO A 335 -1.09 -18.51 1.81
CA PRO A 335 -0.86 -19.44 2.92
C PRO A 335 0.15 -18.94 3.95
N SER A 336 1.21 -18.27 3.51
CA SER A 336 2.25 -17.67 4.36
C SER A 336 1.75 -16.62 5.35
N PHE A 337 0.56 -16.04 5.13
CA PHE A 337 -0.09 -15.16 6.10
C PHE A 337 -0.54 -15.97 7.34
N PHE A 338 -1.17 -17.13 7.13
CA PHE A 338 -1.64 -17.97 8.23
C PHE A 338 -0.54 -18.75 8.94
N ASP A 339 0.65 -18.87 8.37
CA ASP A 339 1.82 -19.48 9.02
C ASP A 339 2.19 -18.76 10.32
N CYS A 340 1.89 -17.46 10.44
CA CYS A 340 2.07 -16.70 11.67
C CYS A 340 1.29 -17.31 12.84
N PHE A 341 0.06 -17.76 12.59
CA PHE A 341 -0.85 -18.26 13.61
C PHE A 341 -0.64 -19.75 13.98
N ARG A 342 0.47 -20.36 13.55
CA ARG A 342 0.95 -21.63 14.11
C ARG A 342 1.59 -21.46 15.50
N PHE A 343 2.01 -20.24 15.83
CA PHE A 343 2.54 -19.87 17.14
C PHE A 343 1.41 -19.36 18.05
N ASN A 344 1.56 -19.61 19.35
CA ASN A 344 0.55 -19.24 20.35
C ASN A 344 0.89 -17.95 21.13
N ASP A 345 2.06 -17.37 20.87
CA ASP A 345 2.53 -16.16 21.56
C ASP A 345 3.29 -15.22 20.62
N GLU A 346 3.25 -13.94 20.95
CA GLU A 346 3.83 -12.86 20.18
C GLU A 346 5.35 -12.95 20.01
N LEU A 347 6.05 -13.39 21.08
CA LEU A 347 7.49 -13.50 21.05
C LEU A 347 7.97 -14.57 20.06
N SER A 348 7.27 -15.71 19.99
CA SER A 348 7.58 -16.76 19.04
C SER A 348 7.29 -16.32 17.60
N MET A 349 6.18 -15.61 17.36
CA MET A 349 5.85 -15.01 16.06
C MET A 349 6.95 -14.02 15.63
N GLU A 350 7.37 -13.11 16.51
CA GLU A 350 8.39 -12.12 16.22
C GLU A 350 9.76 -12.75 15.93
N LYS A 351 10.18 -13.75 16.71
CA LYS A 351 11.44 -14.47 16.49
C LYS A 351 11.47 -15.15 15.11
N GLU A 352 10.38 -15.80 14.71
CA GLU A 352 10.28 -16.42 13.39
C GLU A 352 10.35 -15.38 12.27
N LEU A 353 9.64 -14.26 12.44
CA LEU A 353 9.66 -13.15 11.49
C LEU A 353 11.08 -12.56 11.34
N ARG A 354 11.83 -12.41 12.43
CA ARG A 354 13.22 -11.92 12.39
C ARG A 354 14.17 -12.91 11.73
N ALA A 355 13.93 -14.20 11.88
CA ALA A 355 14.73 -15.25 11.24
C ALA A 355 14.48 -15.35 9.73
N GLY A 356 13.24 -15.10 9.28
CA GLY A 356 12.86 -15.21 7.87
C GLY A 356 11.74 -14.24 7.51
N PHE A 357 12.07 -12.93 7.33
CA PHE A 357 11.08 -11.91 7.03
C PHE A 357 10.36 -12.19 5.71
N THR A 358 9.04 -12.28 5.79
CA THR A 358 8.16 -12.22 4.61
C THR A 358 7.04 -11.22 4.87
N ILE A 359 6.60 -10.53 3.81
CA ILE A 359 5.54 -9.52 3.94
C ILE A 359 4.22 -10.12 4.45
N PRO A 360 3.72 -11.27 3.95
CA PRO A 360 2.47 -11.84 4.48
C PRO A 360 2.56 -12.20 5.96
N PHE A 361 3.68 -12.77 6.42
CA PHE A 361 3.88 -13.08 7.83
C PHE A 361 3.94 -11.81 8.69
N TYR A 362 4.66 -10.77 8.22
CA TYR A 362 4.70 -9.47 8.91
C TYR A 362 3.30 -8.86 9.05
N ILE A 363 2.51 -8.88 7.98
CA ILE A 363 1.15 -8.32 8.00
C ILE A 363 0.25 -9.10 8.96
N ALA A 364 0.38 -10.43 9.04
CA ALA A 364 -0.34 -11.24 10.02
C ALA A 364 0.09 -10.91 11.45
N PHE A 365 1.39 -10.77 11.69
CA PHE A 365 1.95 -10.36 12.98
C PHE A 365 1.48 -8.95 13.39
N TYR A 366 1.51 -8.00 12.46
CA TYR A 366 1.02 -6.63 12.67
C TYR A 366 -0.47 -6.63 13.05
N MET A 367 -1.31 -7.35 12.29
CA MET A 367 -2.73 -7.50 12.59
C MET A 367 -2.96 -8.13 13.97
N TYR A 368 -2.17 -9.14 14.35
CA TYR A 368 -2.24 -9.77 15.67
C TYR A 368 -1.91 -8.77 16.77
N CYS A 369 -0.84 -8.00 16.64
CA CYS A 369 -0.48 -6.95 17.60
C CYS A 369 -1.57 -5.87 17.73
N MET A 370 -2.18 -5.48 16.62
CA MET A 370 -3.31 -4.53 16.62
C MET A 370 -4.52 -5.10 17.34
N SER A 371 -4.88 -6.37 17.08
CA SER A 371 -6.06 -7.01 17.71
C SER A 371 -5.95 -7.20 19.23
N LYS A 372 -4.77 -6.94 19.81
CA LYS A 372 -4.59 -6.87 21.27
C LYS A 372 -4.87 -5.48 21.85
N GLN A 373 -4.83 -4.44 21.01
CA GLN A 373 -5.04 -3.06 21.47
C GLN A 373 -6.53 -2.67 21.47
N PHE A 374 -7.36 -3.37 20.68
CA PHE A 374 -8.80 -3.15 20.60
C PHE A 374 -9.54 -4.45 20.24
N THR A 375 -10.84 -4.49 20.46
CA THR A 375 -11.65 -5.65 20.10
C THR A 375 -11.99 -5.61 18.62
N VAL A 376 -11.70 -6.69 17.89
CA VAL A 376 -12.18 -6.88 16.50
C VAL A 376 -13.30 -7.91 16.49
N ILE A 377 -14.44 -7.52 15.92
CA ILE A 377 -15.57 -8.41 15.61
C ILE A 377 -15.68 -8.45 14.09
N MET A 378 -15.35 -9.59 13.50
CA MET A 378 -15.31 -9.73 12.04
C MET A 378 -16.59 -10.37 11.53
N VAL A 379 -17.34 -9.61 10.72
CA VAL A 379 -18.47 -10.13 9.96
C VAL A 379 -17.92 -10.84 8.74
N THR A 380 -18.18 -12.15 8.64
CA THR A 380 -17.66 -12.99 7.54
C THR A 380 -18.53 -14.25 7.36
N ARG A 381 -18.16 -15.07 6.40
CA ARG A 381 -18.81 -16.35 6.14
C ARG A 381 -18.63 -17.31 7.30
N PRO A 382 -19.64 -18.12 7.68
CA PRO A 382 -19.53 -19.08 8.78
C PRO A 382 -18.35 -20.08 8.64
N GLU A 383 -18.00 -20.47 7.41
CA GLU A 383 -16.87 -21.35 7.12
C GLU A 383 -15.52 -20.75 7.52
N ASN A 384 -15.43 -19.42 7.67
CA ASN A 384 -14.23 -18.71 8.08
C ASN A 384 -14.05 -18.59 9.59
N PHE A 385 -15.03 -18.97 10.40
CA PHE A 385 -15.06 -18.72 11.84
C PHE A 385 -13.86 -19.27 12.60
N ASP A 386 -13.40 -20.47 12.23
CA ASP A 386 -12.23 -21.06 12.89
C ASP A 386 -10.94 -20.34 12.51
N ALA A 387 -10.80 -19.92 11.27
CA ALA A 387 -9.68 -19.08 10.84
C ALA A 387 -9.66 -17.75 11.61
N VAL A 388 -10.80 -17.07 11.73
CA VAL A 388 -10.94 -15.81 12.46
C VAL A 388 -10.58 -15.99 13.95
N ARG A 389 -11.07 -17.02 14.61
CA ARG A 389 -10.72 -17.30 16.03
C ARG A 389 -9.22 -17.53 16.23
N ARG A 390 -8.55 -18.20 15.28
CA ARG A 390 -7.09 -18.39 15.33
C ARG A 390 -6.31 -17.10 15.33
N THR A 391 -6.87 -16.02 14.74
CA THR A 391 -6.23 -14.69 14.72
C THR A 391 -6.52 -13.87 15.98
N GLY A 392 -7.23 -14.44 16.97
CA GLY A 392 -7.63 -13.73 18.20
C GLY A 392 -8.86 -12.84 18.06
N GLN A 393 -9.54 -12.88 16.92
CA GLN A 393 -10.71 -12.06 16.63
C GLN A 393 -12.02 -12.82 16.90
N ILE A 394 -13.12 -12.09 16.97
CA ILE A 394 -14.46 -12.64 17.24
C ILE A 394 -15.24 -12.71 15.94
N PRO A 395 -15.60 -13.89 15.43
CA PRO A 395 -16.40 -14.00 14.22
C PRO A 395 -17.88 -13.72 14.48
N ALA A 396 -18.56 -13.16 13.47
CA ALA A 396 -20.01 -13.02 13.40
C ALA A 396 -20.49 -13.30 11.97
N ALA A 397 -21.69 -13.88 11.82
CA ALA A 397 -22.26 -14.19 10.50
C ALA A 397 -22.90 -12.98 9.84
N THR A 398 -23.39 -12.02 10.62
CA THR A 398 -24.09 -10.83 10.16
C THR A 398 -23.69 -9.59 10.94
N LEU A 399 -23.92 -8.42 10.36
CA LEU A 399 -23.70 -7.14 11.04
C LEU A 399 -24.59 -7.00 12.30
N ALA A 400 -25.82 -7.53 12.27
CA ALA A 400 -26.72 -7.54 13.43
C ALA A 400 -26.17 -8.40 14.58
N GLU A 401 -25.58 -9.57 14.29
CA GLU A 401 -24.92 -10.39 15.30
C GLU A 401 -23.69 -9.67 15.87
N ALA A 402 -22.83 -9.10 15.00
CA ALA A 402 -21.66 -8.36 15.40
C ALA A 402 -22.03 -7.16 16.30
N TRP A 403 -23.11 -6.44 15.97
CA TRP A 403 -23.60 -5.34 16.79
C TRP A 403 -24.07 -5.82 18.16
N THR A 404 -24.80 -6.93 18.22
CA THR A 404 -25.21 -7.54 19.51
C THR A 404 -24.00 -7.88 20.38
N LEU A 405 -22.92 -8.39 19.79
CA LEU A 405 -21.65 -8.68 20.50
C LEU A 405 -20.98 -7.40 20.98
N ALA A 406 -20.97 -6.35 20.15
CA ALA A 406 -20.43 -5.04 20.51
C ALA A 406 -21.20 -4.40 21.67
N GLN A 407 -22.54 -4.45 21.63
CA GLN A 407 -23.40 -3.93 22.74
C GLN A 407 -23.10 -4.61 24.08
N LYS A 408 -22.90 -5.94 24.09
CA LYS A 408 -22.49 -6.67 25.31
C LYS A 408 -21.17 -6.16 25.89
N LYS A 409 -20.20 -5.85 25.00
CA LYS A 409 -18.91 -5.29 25.42
C LYS A 409 -19.05 -3.84 25.91
N LEU A 410 -19.82 -3.00 25.22
CA LEU A 410 -20.12 -1.64 25.65
C LEU A 410 -20.80 -1.62 27.03
N MET A 411 -21.75 -2.56 27.28
CA MET A 411 -22.37 -2.72 28.59
C MET A 411 -21.34 -3.05 29.68
N ALA A 412 -20.43 -3.99 29.39
CA ALA A 412 -19.35 -4.35 30.33
C ALA A 412 -18.36 -3.19 30.58
N GLN A 413 -18.24 -2.24 29.65
CA GLN A 413 -17.45 -1.02 29.78
C GLN A 413 -18.23 0.16 30.45
N GLY A 414 -19.50 -0.04 30.79
CA GLY A 414 -20.37 1.02 31.35
C GLY A 414 -20.83 2.06 30.33
N LYS A 415 -20.80 1.74 29.04
CA LYS A 415 -21.11 2.68 27.94
C LYS A 415 -22.39 2.33 27.18
N ALA A 416 -23.29 1.54 27.76
CA ALA A 416 -24.50 1.05 27.09
C ALA A 416 -25.39 2.16 26.51
N GLU A 417 -25.46 3.32 27.19
CA GLU A 417 -26.31 4.46 26.80
C GLU A 417 -25.51 5.66 26.23
N THR A 418 -24.16 5.62 26.33
CA THR A 418 -23.32 6.80 26.02
C THR A 418 -22.30 6.50 24.91
N TYR A 419 -22.36 5.33 24.32
CA TYR A 419 -21.43 4.93 23.24
C TYR A 419 -21.52 5.85 22.02
N THR A 420 -20.42 5.93 21.30
CA THR A 420 -20.29 6.67 20.04
C THR A 420 -19.85 5.75 18.92
N VAL A 421 -20.26 6.06 17.69
CA VAL A 421 -19.97 5.23 16.49
C VAL A 421 -19.40 6.10 15.37
N ASN A 422 -18.31 5.65 14.74
CA ASN A 422 -17.87 6.09 13.42
C ASN A 422 -18.18 5.00 12.40
N ILE A 423 -18.57 5.40 11.18
CA ILE A 423 -18.88 4.48 10.09
C ILE A 423 -17.90 4.74 8.96
N MET A 424 -17.25 3.68 8.44
CA MET A 424 -16.24 3.76 7.39
C MET A 424 -16.59 2.80 6.23
N PRO A 425 -17.36 3.25 5.21
CA PRO A 425 -17.79 2.38 4.11
C PRO A 425 -16.64 1.86 3.23
N HIS A 426 -15.55 2.62 3.11
CA HIS A 426 -14.37 2.32 2.27
C HIS A 426 -13.08 2.44 3.06
N GLY A 427 -12.95 1.67 4.16
CA GLY A 427 -11.86 1.78 5.13
C GLY A 427 -10.45 1.61 4.56
N VAL A 428 -10.27 0.86 3.45
CA VAL A 428 -8.95 0.70 2.80
C VAL A 428 -8.49 1.98 2.10
N ASN A 429 -9.43 2.79 1.61
CA ASN A 429 -9.15 4.00 0.83
C ASN A 429 -9.43 5.29 1.62
N THR A 430 -9.57 5.21 2.94
CA THR A 430 -9.94 6.34 3.78
C THR A 430 -8.97 6.48 4.95
N VAL A 431 -8.39 7.67 5.10
CA VAL A 431 -7.48 8.01 6.20
C VAL A 431 -8.13 9.07 7.09
N PRO A 432 -8.59 8.72 8.31
CA PRO A 432 -9.13 9.70 9.23
C PRO A 432 -8.07 10.70 9.70
N MET A 433 -8.33 12.00 9.53
CA MET A 433 -7.43 13.07 9.95
C MET A 433 -8.10 13.90 11.05
N PHE A 434 -7.42 14.04 12.17
CA PHE A 434 -7.87 14.86 13.31
C PHE A 434 -7.05 16.16 13.35
N LYS A 435 -7.75 17.27 13.58
CA LYS A 435 -7.12 18.59 13.81
C LYS A 435 -6.59 18.74 15.20
#